data_d841222ddcd4c1f5b86813e7fdda89f5
#
_entry.id   d841222ddcd4c1f5b86813e7fdda89f5
#
_cell.length_a   1.000
_cell.length_b   1.000
_cell.length_c   1.000
_cell.angle_alpha   90.00
_cell.angle_beta   90.00
_cell.angle_gamma   90.00
#
_symmetry.space_group_name_H-M   'P 1'
#
loop_
_entity.id
_entity.type
_entity.pdbx_description
1 polymer ?
#
loop_
_entity_poly.entity_id
_entity_poly.type
_entity_poly.pdbx_seq_one_letter_code
_entity_poly.pdbx_strand_id
1 'polypeptide(L)'
;IYFDKMSSGERQFLFYMSTILYHVRNLDSVVDDVESVHYNYVNIVLEEVELYFHPEYQRQFIDKLINYLKKSQFNRIKHFNIIVVTHSPFILSDIPQDNVLFLRDGKNDNEVCDFKTFGANIHDLLRTSFFLENGLVGEFANNKIEELLTLLQGDNNSKKQWSTADVQYIINTVGEDLIREALQELYLSLIHISEPTRPRL
;
A
#
# COMPACT_ATOMS: atom_id res chain seq x y z
N ILE A 1 -20.01 -0.81 23.87
CA ILE A 1 -19.44 -0.25 22.62
C ILE A 1 -20.58 0.40 21.89
N TYR A 2 -20.50 1.69 21.60
CA TYR A 2 -21.52 2.44 20.86
C TYR A 2 -21.15 2.41 19.37
N PHE A 3 -21.84 1.61 18.56
CA PHE A 3 -21.61 1.47 17.13
C PHE A 3 -21.71 2.79 16.37
N ASP A 4 -22.55 3.69 16.84
CA ASP A 4 -22.81 5.01 16.24
C ASP A 4 -21.59 5.94 16.30
N LYS A 5 -20.65 5.68 17.22
CA LYS A 5 -19.41 6.48 17.39
C LYS A 5 -18.19 5.90 16.66
N MET A 6 -18.33 4.75 16.04
CA MET A 6 -17.25 4.09 15.32
C MET A 6 -17.14 4.64 13.90
N SER A 7 -15.90 4.85 13.44
CA SER A 7 -15.62 5.13 12.05
C SER A 7 -16.04 3.97 11.13
N SER A 8 -16.16 4.22 9.84
CA SER A 8 -16.49 3.18 8.85
C SER A 8 -15.47 2.04 8.87
N GLY A 9 -14.16 2.37 8.95
CA GLY A 9 -13.09 1.38 9.03
C GLY A 9 -13.14 0.53 10.29
N GLU A 10 -13.43 1.12 11.46
CA GLU A 10 -13.60 0.38 12.72
C GLU A 10 -14.76 -0.59 12.65
N ARG A 11 -15.91 -0.14 12.12
CA ARG A 11 -17.09 -1.00 11.94
C ARG A 11 -16.79 -2.15 11.00
N GLN A 12 -16.12 -1.88 9.89
CA GLN A 12 -15.76 -2.90 8.91
C GLN A 12 -14.79 -3.92 9.49
N PHE A 13 -13.76 -3.47 10.20
CA PHE A 13 -12.81 -4.35 10.87
C PHE A 13 -13.51 -5.28 11.87
N LEU A 14 -14.38 -4.72 12.73
CA LEU A 14 -15.14 -5.49 13.69
C LEU A 14 -16.11 -6.48 13.01
N PHE A 15 -16.75 -6.04 11.92
CA PHE A 15 -17.64 -6.89 11.14
C PHE A 15 -16.90 -8.10 10.58
N TYR A 16 -15.74 -7.93 9.93
CA TYR A 16 -14.96 -9.04 9.40
C TYR A 16 -14.52 -9.99 10.51
N MET A 17 -13.96 -9.47 11.59
CA MET A 17 -13.51 -10.30 12.71
C MET A 17 -14.64 -11.11 13.31
N SER A 18 -15.80 -10.48 13.56
CA SER A 18 -16.96 -11.17 14.11
C SER A 18 -17.55 -12.21 13.14
N THR A 19 -17.58 -11.92 11.85
CA THR A 19 -18.07 -12.82 10.81
C THR A 19 -17.20 -14.09 10.71
N ILE A 20 -15.87 -13.92 10.66
CA ILE A 20 -14.93 -15.05 10.61
C ILE A 20 -15.15 -15.93 11.86
N LEU A 21 -15.15 -15.35 13.05
CA LEU A 21 -15.32 -16.09 14.29
C LEU A 21 -16.69 -16.76 14.37
N TYR A 22 -17.74 -16.10 13.91
CA TYR A 22 -19.08 -16.65 13.86
C TYR A 22 -19.14 -17.92 13.01
N HIS A 23 -18.62 -17.87 11.78
CA HIS A 23 -18.61 -19.03 10.89
C HIS A 23 -17.76 -20.18 11.42
N VAL A 24 -16.56 -19.88 11.95
CA VAL A 24 -15.71 -20.91 12.54
C VAL A 24 -16.37 -21.58 13.75
N ARG A 25 -17.01 -20.79 14.62
CA ARG A 25 -17.75 -21.34 15.75
C ARG A 25 -18.93 -22.19 15.37
N ASN A 26 -19.66 -21.80 14.32
CA ASN A 26 -20.75 -22.62 13.79
C ASN A 26 -20.25 -23.97 13.29
N LEU A 27 -19.11 -24.00 12.57
CA LEU A 27 -18.48 -25.25 12.15
C LEU A 27 -18.01 -26.11 13.33
N ASP A 28 -17.48 -25.48 14.39
CA ASP A 28 -17.01 -26.19 15.59
C ASP A 28 -18.15 -26.74 16.46
N SER A 29 -19.33 -26.13 16.39
CA SER A 29 -20.50 -26.46 17.24
C SER A 29 -21.45 -27.50 16.64
N VAL A 30 -21.14 -28.09 15.51
CA VAL A 30 -21.98 -29.13 14.89
C VAL A 30 -22.14 -30.30 15.88
N VAL A 31 -23.38 -30.65 16.18
CA VAL A 31 -23.73 -31.73 17.13
C VAL A 31 -23.45 -33.09 16.51
N ASP A 32 -23.01 -34.06 17.34
CA ASP A 32 -22.79 -35.43 16.91
C ASP A 32 -24.15 -36.09 16.55
N ASP A 33 -24.41 -36.11 15.26
CA ASP A 33 -25.48 -36.93 14.67
C ASP A 33 -24.88 -37.92 13.66
N VAL A 34 -25.53 -39.00 13.40
CA VAL A 34 -25.04 -40.09 12.54
C VAL A 34 -24.70 -39.63 11.12
N GLU A 35 -25.28 -38.51 10.67
CA GLU A 35 -25.06 -37.89 9.36
C GLU A 35 -24.20 -36.62 9.40
N SER A 36 -23.71 -36.16 10.57
CA SER A 36 -22.99 -34.90 10.67
C SER A 36 -21.50 -35.02 10.30
N VAL A 37 -21.02 -34.11 9.46
CA VAL A 37 -19.61 -34.04 9.06
C VAL A 37 -18.88 -33.10 10.03
N HIS A 38 -17.79 -33.59 10.60
CA HIS A 38 -16.92 -32.82 11.51
C HIS A 38 -15.62 -32.42 10.83
N TYR A 39 -15.18 -31.19 11.07
CA TYR A 39 -13.98 -30.65 10.50
C TYR A 39 -12.92 -30.39 11.58
N ASN A 40 -11.73 -30.94 11.40
CA ASN A 40 -10.55 -30.66 12.24
C ASN A 40 -9.65 -29.58 11.61
N TYR A 41 -9.77 -29.37 10.31
CA TYR A 41 -9.01 -28.42 9.50
C TYR A 41 -9.98 -27.48 8.79
N VAL A 42 -9.70 -26.18 8.86
CA VAL A 42 -10.51 -25.15 8.21
C VAL A 42 -9.61 -24.28 7.34
N ASN A 43 -9.97 -24.11 6.08
CA ASN A 43 -9.38 -23.13 5.19
C ASN A 43 -10.21 -21.84 5.24
N ILE A 44 -9.57 -20.73 5.54
CA ILE A 44 -10.16 -19.39 5.52
C ILE A 44 -9.53 -18.65 4.35
N VAL A 45 -10.35 -18.28 3.37
CA VAL A 45 -9.91 -17.46 2.22
C VAL A 45 -10.46 -16.06 2.40
N LEU A 46 -9.56 -15.09 2.43
CA LEU A 46 -9.85 -13.67 2.63
C LEU A 46 -9.39 -12.91 1.39
N GLU A 47 -10.32 -12.31 0.67
CA GLU A 47 -10.04 -11.55 -0.53
C GLU A 47 -10.27 -10.07 -0.26
N GLU A 48 -9.21 -9.26 -0.43
CA GLU A 48 -9.21 -7.80 -0.30
C GLU A 48 -9.96 -7.28 0.94
N VAL A 49 -9.83 -7.97 2.06
CA VAL A 49 -10.53 -7.62 3.32
C VAL A 49 -10.17 -6.22 3.83
N GLU A 50 -9.02 -5.72 3.43
CA GLU A 50 -8.46 -4.44 3.84
C GLU A 50 -9.00 -3.21 3.11
N LEU A 51 -9.84 -3.36 2.07
CA LEU A 51 -10.26 -2.27 1.18
C LEU A 51 -10.78 -1.02 1.90
N TYR A 52 -11.47 -1.21 3.02
CA TYR A 52 -12.02 -0.09 3.81
C TYR A 52 -11.27 0.16 5.10
N PHE A 53 -10.14 -0.53 5.31
CA PHE A 53 -9.38 -0.37 6.54
C PHE A 53 -8.47 0.86 6.48
N HIS A 54 -8.49 1.64 7.56
CA HIS A 54 -7.42 2.60 7.78
C HIS A 54 -6.07 1.85 7.83
N PRO A 55 -4.95 2.41 7.33
CA PRO A 55 -3.64 1.77 7.33
C PRO A 55 -3.24 1.12 8.67
N GLU A 56 -3.60 1.74 9.79
CA GLU A 56 -3.35 1.19 11.12
C GLU A 56 -4.11 -0.12 11.37
N TYR A 57 -5.31 -0.30 10.83
CA TYR A 57 -6.05 -1.56 10.94
C TYR A 57 -5.50 -2.63 9.99
N GLN A 58 -5.00 -2.24 8.83
CA GLN A 58 -4.30 -3.14 7.92
C GLN A 58 -3.07 -3.72 8.60
N ARG A 59 -2.26 -2.86 9.24
CA ARG A 59 -1.07 -3.25 10.01
C ARG A 59 -1.35 -4.21 11.17
N GLN A 60 -2.52 -4.10 11.80
CA GLN A 60 -2.90 -4.92 12.95
C GLN A 60 -3.70 -6.18 12.57
N PHE A 61 -4.07 -6.34 11.31
CA PHE A 61 -5.08 -7.30 10.89
C PHE A 61 -4.65 -8.74 11.17
N ILE A 62 -3.48 -9.15 10.71
CA ILE A 62 -2.96 -10.52 10.85
C ILE A 62 -2.76 -10.87 12.33
N ASP A 63 -2.11 -10.00 13.09
CA ASP A 63 -1.90 -10.21 14.52
C ASP A 63 -3.22 -10.40 15.28
N LYS A 64 -4.19 -9.51 15.05
CA LYS A 64 -5.50 -9.61 15.70
C LYS A 64 -6.27 -10.86 15.29
N LEU A 65 -6.26 -11.21 13.99
CA LEU A 65 -6.93 -12.41 13.49
C LEU A 65 -6.36 -13.66 14.17
N ILE A 66 -5.04 -13.82 14.19
CA ILE A 66 -4.38 -14.95 14.83
C ILE A 66 -4.69 -14.99 16.34
N ASN A 67 -4.62 -13.84 17.00
CA ASN A 67 -4.90 -13.75 18.43
C ASN A 67 -6.36 -14.08 18.77
N TYR A 68 -7.32 -13.64 17.95
CA TYR A 68 -8.73 -13.99 18.16
C TYR A 68 -8.99 -15.47 17.92
N LEU A 69 -8.43 -16.06 16.88
CA LEU A 69 -8.55 -17.50 16.65
C LEU A 69 -7.92 -18.32 17.78
N LYS A 70 -6.73 -17.95 18.27
CA LYS A 70 -6.06 -18.62 19.40
C LYS A 70 -6.83 -18.49 20.70
N LYS A 71 -7.43 -17.33 20.99
CA LYS A 71 -8.24 -17.11 22.22
C LYS A 71 -9.60 -17.77 22.16
N SER A 72 -10.14 -17.99 20.96
CA SER A 72 -11.39 -18.70 20.77
C SER A 72 -11.12 -20.19 20.94
N GLN A 73 -11.43 -20.73 22.12
CA GLN A 73 -11.27 -22.16 22.38
C GLN A 73 -12.25 -22.93 21.50
N PHE A 74 -11.72 -23.65 20.51
CA PHE A 74 -12.48 -24.55 19.65
C PHE A 74 -12.37 -25.99 20.18
N ASN A 75 -13.46 -26.74 20.12
CA ASN A 75 -13.49 -28.11 20.65
C ASN A 75 -12.92 -29.11 19.62
N ARG A 76 -13.27 -28.95 18.34
CA ARG A 76 -12.98 -29.89 17.26
C ARG A 76 -11.96 -29.37 16.28
N ILE A 77 -12.07 -28.09 15.88
CA ILE A 77 -11.15 -27.46 14.94
C ILE A 77 -9.80 -27.29 15.61
N LYS A 78 -8.77 -27.89 15.00
CA LYS A 78 -7.39 -27.89 15.52
C LYS A 78 -6.45 -27.05 14.69
N HIS A 79 -6.72 -26.91 13.40
CA HIS A 79 -5.82 -26.29 12.44
C HIS A 79 -6.58 -25.32 11.52
N PHE A 80 -5.92 -24.19 11.27
CA PHE A 80 -6.39 -23.19 10.33
C PHE A 80 -5.33 -23.00 9.24
N ASN A 81 -5.77 -23.00 7.99
CA ASN A 81 -5.00 -22.50 6.87
C ASN A 81 -5.65 -21.20 6.41
N ILE A 82 -4.92 -20.10 6.48
CA ILE A 82 -5.43 -18.76 6.16
C ILE A 82 -4.76 -18.30 4.88
N ILE A 83 -5.56 -18.10 3.84
CA ILE A 83 -5.12 -17.59 2.54
C ILE A 83 -5.63 -16.16 2.44
N VAL A 84 -4.72 -15.21 2.24
CA VAL A 84 -5.06 -13.79 2.09
C VAL A 84 -4.68 -13.34 0.69
N VAL A 85 -5.65 -12.86 -0.08
CA VAL A 85 -5.45 -12.19 -1.35
C VAL A 85 -5.51 -10.68 -1.06
N THR A 86 -4.43 -9.95 -1.31
CA THR A 86 -4.29 -8.57 -0.83
C THR A 86 -3.41 -7.73 -1.73
N HIS A 87 -3.70 -6.43 -1.75
CA HIS A 87 -2.83 -5.38 -2.29
C HIS A 87 -2.22 -4.50 -1.18
N SER A 88 -2.28 -4.94 0.09
CA SER A 88 -1.75 -4.19 1.23
C SER A 88 -0.31 -4.57 1.55
N PRO A 89 0.65 -3.62 1.48
CA PRO A 89 2.01 -3.85 1.92
C PRO A 89 2.10 -4.09 3.43
N PHE A 90 1.13 -3.60 4.21
CA PHE A 90 1.06 -3.85 5.64
C PHE A 90 0.80 -5.32 5.96
N ILE A 91 -0.15 -5.93 5.25
CA ILE A 91 -0.46 -7.35 5.40
C ILE A 91 0.72 -8.20 4.90
N LEU A 92 1.32 -7.83 3.76
CA LEU A 92 2.48 -8.52 3.21
C LEU A 92 3.67 -8.52 4.17
N SER A 93 3.88 -7.41 4.91
CA SER A 93 4.96 -7.29 5.89
C SER A 93 4.86 -8.29 7.07
N ASP A 94 3.68 -8.84 7.32
CA ASP A 94 3.46 -9.84 8.36
C ASP A 94 3.66 -11.29 7.88
N ILE A 95 3.90 -11.50 6.58
CA ILE A 95 3.96 -12.83 5.96
C ILE A 95 5.39 -13.13 5.48
N PRO A 96 6.00 -14.28 5.89
CA PRO A 96 7.29 -14.72 5.33
C PRO A 96 7.20 -14.97 3.82
N GLN A 97 8.26 -14.62 3.09
CA GLN A 97 8.34 -14.73 1.63
C GLN A 97 7.98 -16.12 1.10
N ASP A 98 8.39 -17.17 1.79
CA ASP A 98 8.12 -18.57 1.38
C ASP A 98 6.61 -18.90 1.39
N ASN A 99 5.81 -18.08 2.06
CA ASN A 99 4.36 -18.21 2.13
C ASN A 99 3.63 -17.18 1.24
N VAL A 100 4.35 -16.48 0.37
CA VAL A 100 3.78 -15.48 -0.53
C VAL A 100 3.83 -15.97 -1.96
N LEU A 101 2.72 -15.85 -2.66
CA LEU A 101 2.61 -16.05 -4.10
C LEU A 101 2.42 -14.69 -4.77
N PHE A 102 3.43 -14.24 -5.51
CA PHE A 102 3.33 -13.06 -6.35
C PHE A 102 2.71 -13.40 -7.69
N LEU A 103 1.65 -12.70 -8.05
CA LEU A 103 0.96 -12.91 -9.33
C LEU A 103 1.06 -11.64 -10.18
N ARG A 104 1.56 -11.80 -11.41
CA ARG A 104 1.59 -10.77 -12.44
C ARG A 104 0.93 -11.32 -13.69
N ASP A 105 -0.06 -10.61 -14.22
CA ASP A 105 -0.84 -11.04 -15.39
C ASP A 105 -1.37 -12.48 -15.29
N GLY A 106 -1.78 -12.89 -14.09
CA GLY A 106 -2.29 -14.23 -13.79
C GLY A 106 -1.23 -15.33 -13.76
N LYS A 107 0.06 -14.98 -13.76
CA LYS A 107 1.17 -15.93 -13.67
C LYS A 107 1.97 -15.74 -12.39
N ASN A 108 2.58 -16.83 -11.93
CA ASN A 108 3.52 -16.78 -10.80
C ASN A 108 4.79 -16.01 -11.19
N ASP A 109 5.13 -14.99 -10.39
CA ASP A 109 6.30 -14.12 -10.58
C ASP A 109 7.28 -14.17 -9.40
N ASN A 110 7.25 -15.24 -8.61
CA ASN A 110 8.11 -15.39 -7.42
C ASN A 110 9.61 -15.40 -7.76
N GLU A 111 10.00 -15.82 -8.96
CA GLU A 111 11.42 -15.86 -9.39
C GLU A 111 12.02 -14.45 -9.52
N VAL A 112 11.21 -13.44 -9.79
CA VAL A 112 11.66 -12.05 -9.94
C VAL A 112 11.72 -11.33 -8.58
N CYS A 113 11.03 -11.84 -7.58
CA CYS A 113 10.90 -11.24 -6.25
C CYS A 113 11.91 -11.83 -5.26
N ASP A 114 13.22 -11.55 -5.46
CA ASP A 114 14.28 -11.96 -4.52
C ASP A 114 14.45 -10.93 -3.38
N PHE A 115 13.41 -10.77 -2.55
CA PHE A 115 13.48 -9.92 -1.37
C PHE A 115 12.65 -10.49 -0.22
N LYS A 116 13.06 -10.17 1.01
CA LYS A 116 12.37 -10.64 2.22
C LYS A 116 11.17 -9.76 2.53
N THR A 117 10.00 -10.37 2.71
CA THR A 117 8.75 -9.66 3.02
C THR A 117 8.54 -9.45 4.51
N PHE A 118 8.90 -10.45 5.35
CA PHE A 118 8.61 -10.41 6.78
C PHE A 118 9.40 -9.31 7.50
N GLY A 119 8.67 -8.37 8.11
CA GLY A 119 9.25 -7.21 8.80
C GLY A 119 9.87 -6.18 7.86
N ALA A 120 9.66 -6.28 6.56
CA ALA A 120 10.18 -5.32 5.59
C ALA A 120 9.49 -3.97 5.68
N ASN A 121 10.21 -2.91 5.30
CA ASN A 121 9.65 -1.57 5.23
C ASN A 121 8.58 -1.48 4.14
N ILE A 122 7.49 -0.80 4.43
CA ILE A 122 6.33 -0.67 3.53
C ILE A 122 6.70 0.03 2.23
N HIS A 123 7.57 1.03 2.27
CA HIS A 123 8.03 1.73 1.05
C HIS A 123 8.82 0.79 0.13
N ASP A 124 9.66 -0.07 0.70
CA ASP A 124 10.40 -1.06 -0.07
C ASP A 124 9.46 -2.10 -0.68
N LEU A 125 8.46 -2.57 0.11
CA LEU A 125 7.44 -3.48 -0.38
C LEU A 125 6.61 -2.87 -1.52
N LEU A 126 6.16 -1.63 -1.38
CA LEU A 126 5.43 -0.93 -2.44
C LEU A 126 6.24 -0.85 -3.74
N ARG A 127 7.51 -0.55 -3.64
CA ARG A 127 8.40 -0.41 -4.79
C ARG A 127 8.69 -1.76 -5.47
N THR A 128 8.89 -2.82 -4.69
CA THR A 128 9.37 -4.10 -5.19
C THR A 128 8.25 -5.11 -5.45
N SER A 129 7.26 -5.20 -4.53
CA SER A 129 6.26 -6.26 -4.53
C SER A 129 5.00 -5.94 -5.33
N PHE A 130 4.69 -4.66 -5.48
CA PHE A 130 3.46 -4.21 -6.13
C PHE A 130 3.66 -3.73 -7.56
N PHE A 131 4.84 -4.03 -8.15
CA PHE A 131 5.18 -3.77 -9.54
C PHE A 131 4.95 -2.31 -9.97
N LEU A 132 5.25 -1.35 -9.09
CA LEU A 132 5.13 0.08 -9.39
C LEU A 132 6.33 0.52 -10.26
N GLU A 133 6.22 0.32 -11.56
CA GLU A 133 7.29 0.58 -12.54
C GLU A 133 7.61 2.08 -12.66
N ASN A 134 6.60 2.95 -12.44
CA ASN A 134 6.71 4.39 -12.63
C ASN A 134 6.96 5.18 -11.33
N GLY A 135 7.40 4.51 -10.26
CA GLY A 135 7.73 5.13 -8.98
C GLY A 135 6.55 5.30 -8.02
N LEU A 136 6.79 6.02 -6.92
CA LEU A 136 5.83 6.21 -5.82
C LEU A 136 5.16 7.59 -5.81
N VAL A 137 5.40 8.40 -6.83
CA VAL A 137 4.81 9.73 -7.00
C VAL A 137 3.54 9.61 -7.84
N GLY A 138 2.50 10.35 -7.49
CA GLY A 138 1.27 10.38 -8.27
C GLY A 138 1.52 10.88 -9.70
N GLU A 139 0.91 10.25 -10.70
CA GLU A 139 1.13 10.50 -12.13
C GLU A 139 0.95 11.96 -12.52
N PHE A 140 -0.06 12.64 -12.00
CA PHE A 140 -0.27 14.07 -12.26
C PHE A 140 0.89 14.94 -11.77
N ALA A 141 1.40 14.67 -10.56
CA ALA A 141 2.53 15.40 -10.00
C ALA A 141 3.81 15.10 -10.77
N ASN A 142 4.05 13.83 -11.12
CA ASN A 142 5.19 13.40 -11.91
C ASN A 142 5.23 14.12 -13.28
N ASN A 143 4.11 14.11 -14.00
CA ASN A 143 3.99 14.80 -15.30
C ASN A 143 4.26 16.30 -15.17
N LYS A 144 3.81 16.95 -14.07
CA LYS A 144 4.07 18.37 -13.84
C LYS A 144 5.52 18.66 -13.54
N ILE A 145 6.18 17.80 -12.78
CA ILE A 145 7.61 17.90 -12.49
C ILE A 145 8.44 17.70 -13.76
N GLU A 146 8.09 16.72 -14.59
CA GLU A 146 8.77 16.46 -15.88
C GLU A 146 8.58 17.62 -16.88
N GLU A 147 7.35 18.16 -17.01
CA GLU A 147 7.10 19.37 -17.81
C GLU A 147 7.98 20.53 -17.36
N LEU A 148 8.11 20.73 -16.05
CA LEU A 148 8.92 21.80 -15.47
C LEU A 148 10.43 21.55 -15.67
N LEU A 149 10.91 20.34 -15.47
CA LEU A 149 12.30 19.96 -15.73
C LEU A 149 12.68 20.21 -17.19
N THR A 150 11.84 19.79 -18.15
CA THR A 150 12.05 20.02 -19.58
C THR A 150 12.14 21.50 -19.90
N LEU A 151 11.28 22.32 -19.30
CA LEU A 151 11.31 23.77 -19.44
C LEU A 151 12.61 24.38 -18.90
N LEU A 152 13.04 24.00 -17.69
CA LEU A 152 14.22 24.53 -17.02
C LEU A 152 15.53 24.08 -17.70
N GLN A 153 15.53 22.95 -18.39
CA GLN A 153 16.64 22.47 -19.22
C GLN A 153 16.75 23.17 -20.58
N GLY A 154 15.80 24.05 -20.91
CA GLY A 154 15.84 24.85 -22.14
C GLY A 154 15.28 24.14 -23.37
N ASP A 155 14.60 23.03 -23.20
CA ASP A 155 13.93 22.35 -24.31
C ASP A 155 12.57 23.04 -24.59
N ASN A 156 12.56 23.89 -25.62
CA ASN A 156 11.41 24.72 -26.02
C ASN A 156 10.24 23.94 -26.65
N ASN A 157 10.22 22.62 -26.55
CA ASN A 157 9.10 21.79 -27.05
C ASN A 157 7.85 21.81 -26.17
N SER A 158 7.87 22.49 -25.01
CA SER A 158 6.69 22.63 -24.19
C SER A 158 5.68 23.57 -24.82
N LYS A 159 4.52 23.04 -25.23
CA LYS A 159 3.37 23.80 -25.78
C LYS A 159 2.74 24.78 -24.79
N LYS A 160 3.17 24.79 -23.54
CA LYS A 160 2.60 25.59 -22.46
C LYS A 160 3.51 26.75 -22.08
N GLN A 161 2.97 27.96 -22.13
CA GLN A 161 3.67 29.12 -21.54
C GLN A 161 3.55 29.06 -20.03
N TRP A 162 4.68 28.88 -19.36
CA TRP A 162 4.78 28.93 -17.90
C TRP A 162 5.10 30.38 -17.48
N SER A 163 4.32 30.93 -16.56
CA SER A 163 4.72 32.17 -15.92
C SER A 163 5.76 31.90 -14.83
N THR A 164 6.58 32.90 -14.51
CA THR A 164 7.56 32.83 -13.39
C THR A 164 6.86 32.45 -12.07
N ALA A 165 5.64 32.95 -11.86
CA ALA A 165 4.84 32.65 -10.68
C ALA A 165 4.42 31.17 -10.64
N ASP A 166 4.02 30.57 -11.79
CA ASP A 166 3.64 29.16 -11.86
C ASP A 166 4.84 28.26 -11.58
N VAL A 167 6.01 28.59 -12.15
CA VAL A 167 7.27 27.86 -11.89
C VAL A 167 7.60 27.84 -10.40
N GLN A 168 7.63 29.00 -9.77
CA GLN A 168 7.91 29.13 -8.33
C GLN A 168 6.85 28.40 -7.48
N TYR A 169 5.59 28.50 -7.85
CA TYR A 169 4.51 27.82 -7.15
C TYR A 169 4.72 26.29 -7.14
N ILE A 170 5.03 25.70 -8.31
CA ILE A 170 5.25 24.25 -8.39
C ILE A 170 6.50 23.85 -7.60
N ILE A 171 7.63 24.54 -7.77
CA ILE A 171 8.84 24.25 -6.99
C ILE A 171 8.54 24.24 -5.48
N ASN A 172 7.82 25.23 -4.99
CA ASN A 172 7.50 25.35 -3.56
C ASN A 172 6.48 24.29 -3.07
N THR A 173 5.70 23.69 -3.97
CA THR A 173 4.69 22.68 -3.62
C THR A 173 5.19 21.24 -3.73
N VAL A 174 6.35 20.99 -4.35
CA VAL A 174 6.97 19.66 -4.41
C VAL A 174 7.31 19.18 -3.00
N GLY A 175 6.75 18.04 -2.62
CA GLY A 175 6.93 17.47 -1.28
C GLY A 175 8.26 16.75 -1.06
N GLU A 176 8.90 16.27 -2.13
CA GLU A 176 10.19 15.57 -2.06
C GLU A 176 11.32 16.61 -2.04
N ASP A 177 12.06 16.68 -0.92
CA ASP A 177 13.09 17.70 -0.70
C ASP A 177 14.19 17.71 -1.78
N LEU A 178 14.64 16.52 -2.17
CA LEU A 178 15.70 16.33 -3.16
C LEU A 178 15.28 16.84 -4.56
N ILE A 179 14.06 16.55 -4.95
CA ILE A 179 13.48 17.02 -6.23
C ILE A 179 13.28 18.54 -6.18
N ARG A 180 12.77 19.05 -5.06
CA ARG A 180 12.56 20.50 -4.86
C ARG A 180 13.86 21.29 -4.95
N GLU A 181 14.91 20.81 -4.28
CA GLU A 181 16.24 21.46 -4.32
C GLU A 181 16.83 21.43 -5.74
N ALA A 182 16.77 20.29 -6.43
CA ALA A 182 17.26 20.19 -7.81
C ALA A 182 16.53 21.14 -8.76
N LEU A 183 15.19 21.23 -8.66
CA LEU A 183 14.39 22.18 -9.44
C LEU A 183 14.77 23.65 -9.13
N GLN A 184 15.02 23.96 -7.88
CA GLN A 184 15.38 25.30 -7.41
C GLN A 184 16.77 25.72 -7.95
N GLU A 185 17.74 24.82 -7.93
CA GLU A 185 19.06 25.04 -8.51
C GLU A 185 18.98 25.30 -10.03
N LEU A 186 18.22 24.47 -10.76
CA LEU A 186 18.02 24.67 -12.20
C LEU A 186 17.34 26.02 -12.50
N TYR A 187 16.33 26.38 -11.73
CA TYR A 187 15.63 27.65 -11.88
C TYR A 187 16.53 28.86 -11.63
N LEU A 188 17.33 28.84 -10.56
CA LEU A 188 18.29 29.90 -10.26
C LEU A 188 19.37 30.02 -11.34
N SER A 189 19.87 28.90 -11.87
CA SER A 189 20.85 28.92 -12.96
C SER A 189 20.28 29.58 -14.22
N LEU A 190 19.02 29.31 -14.54
CA LEU A 190 18.34 29.88 -15.73
C LEU A 190 18.14 31.41 -15.58
N ILE A 191 17.80 31.89 -14.37
CA ILE A 191 17.67 33.32 -14.09
C ILE A 191 19.04 34.02 -14.20
N HIS A 192 20.09 33.45 -13.64
CA HIS A 192 21.45 34.05 -13.71
C HIS A 192 22.00 34.12 -15.12
N ILE A 193 21.64 33.19 -16.00
CA ILE A 193 22.02 33.23 -17.44
C ILE A 193 21.24 34.33 -18.16
N SER A 194 20.03 34.65 -17.77
CA SER A 194 19.15 35.65 -18.42
C SER A 194 19.38 37.09 -17.93
N GLU A 195 20.09 37.30 -16.79
CA GLU A 195 20.49 38.66 -16.40
C GLU A 195 21.71 39.14 -17.22
N PRO A 196 21.56 40.20 -18.03
CA PRO A 196 22.69 40.74 -18.76
C PRO A 196 23.69 41.32 -17.71
N THR A 197 24.92 40.80 -17.75
CA THR A 197 26.04 41.39 -16.96
C THR A 197 26.08 42.89 -17.23
N ARG A 198 25.71 43.69 -16.19
CA ARG A 198 25.89 45.15 -16.23
C ARG A 198 27.40 45.42 -16.44
N PRO A 199 27.81 46.21 -17.47
CA PRO A 199 29.17 46.57 -17.61
C PRO A 199 29.57 47.41 -16.37
N ARG A 200 30.66 47.03 -15.71
CA ARG A 200 31.29 47.86 -14.70
C ARG A 200 31.80 49.12 -15.41
N LEU A 201 31.19 50.27 -15.12
CA LEU A 201 31.72 51.59 -15.39
C LEU A 201 32.89 51.88 -14.47
#